data_b47f5b59779d3bf8ead602a82ca10fcf
#
_entry.id   b47f5b59779d3bf8ead602a82ca10fcf
#
_cell.length_a   1.000
_cell.length_b   1.000
_cell.length_c   1.000
_cell.angle_alpha   90.00
_cell.angle_beta   90.00
_cell.angle_gamma   90.00
#
_symmetry.space_group_name_H-M   'P 1'
#
loop_
_entity.id
_entity.type
_entity.pdbx_description
1 polymer ?
#
loop_
_entity_poly.entity_id
_entity_poly.type
_entity_poly.pdbx_seq_one_letter_code
_entity_poly.pdbx_strand_id
1 'polypeptide(L)'
;IWEVTIPHDTVYTLLDYFDSIDLDWQLVTSEGNFRKNYALFINKVIERKKAERNNLSPEQLKEEIRQLKILLEATDVTTAEEVLSIPDIKVFKIIVSHDDGPAFFKPVREHINQAHPNLVVTSAFITDLEINHKDAQKGIAVAHYAKTLGLSMKQVFGIGDNFNDVSMIRDAGIGVAMGNAPDEVKAIADFVTDTNVNGGVAKAIWRVLEQEK
;
A
#
# COMPACT_ATOMS: atom_id res chain seq x y z
N ILE A 1 9.19 3.34 19.67
CA ILE A 1 8.43 3.08 18.42
C ILE A 1 9.14 1.95 17.70
N TRP A 2 8.41 0.95 17.25
CA TRP A 2 8.96 -0.13 16.40
C TRP A 2 8.96 0.34 14.94
N GLU A 3 10.10 0.26 14.29
CA GLU A 3 10.29 0.67 12.90
C GLU A 3 11.02 -0.44 12.14
N VAL A 4 10.66 -0.62 10.89
CA VAL A 4 11.34 -1.51 9.94
C VAL A 4 11.59 -0.76 8.65
N THR A 5 12.83 -0.76 8.20
CA THR A 5 13.28 0.02 7.05
C THR A 5 13.86 -0.88 5.97
N ILE A 6 13.90 -0.40 4.74
CA ILE A 6 14.64 -1.02 3.64
C ILE A 6 16.07 -0.44 3.70
N PRO A 7 17.12 -1.28 3.72
CA PRO A 7 18.52 -0.81 3.71
C PRO A 7 18.82 0.04 2.46
N HIS A 8 19.61 1.09 2.60
CA HIS A 8 19.91 2.02 1.50
C HIS A 8 20.55 1.33 0.29
N ASP A 9 21.47 0.37 0.49
CA ASP A 9 22.08 -0.38 -0.63
C ASP A 9 21.01 -1.14 -1.43
N THR A 10 20.00 -1.69 -0.74
CA THR A 10 18.87 -2.35 -1.39
C THR A 10 17.98 -1.34 -2.13
N VAL A 11 17.75 -0.16 -1.53
CA VAL A 11 17.01 0.92 -2.20
C VAL A 11 17.73 1.34 -3.49
N TYR A 12 19.02 1.65 -3.43
CA TYR A 12 19.82 2.01 -4.63
C TYR A 12 19.69 0.94 -5.72
N THR A 13 19.91 -0.33 -5.39
CA THR A 13 19.83 -1.43 -6.36
C THR A 13 18.45 -1.52 -7.03
N LEU A 14 17.37 -1.31 -6.27
CA LEU A 14 16.01 -1.33 -6.80
C LEU A 14 15.72 -0.11 -7.68
N LEU A 15 16.17 1.09 -7.27
CA LEU A 15 15.94 2.30 -8.05
C LEU A 15 16.71 2.27 -9.36
N ASP A 16 17.96 1.78 -9.37
CA ASP A 16 18.75 1.56 -10.59
C ASP A 16 18.04 0.57 -11.53
N TYR A 17 17.48 -0.51 -10.98
CA TYR A 17 16.68 -1.45 -11.76
C TYR A 17 15.45 -0.79 -12.36
N PHE A 18 14.67 -0.02 -11.58
CA PHE A 18 13.49 0.69 -12.09
C PHE A 18 13.86 1.72 -13.15
N ASP A 19 14.94 2.45 -12.96
CA ASP A 19 15.45 3.41 -13.95
C ASP A 19 15.85 2.70 -15.26
N SER A 20 16.42 1.48 -15.17
CA SER A 20 16.81 0.69 -16.36
C SER A 20 15.63 0.23 -17.21
N ILE A 21 14.43 0.21 -16.67
CA ILE A 21 13.17 -0.17 -17.34
C ILE A 21 12.20 1.01 -17.51
N ASP A 22 12.69 2.25 -17.32
CA ASP A 22 11.92 3.50 -17.42
C ASP A 22 10.67 3.52 -16.51
N LEU A 23 10.81 3.03 -15.27
CA LEU A 23 9.74 2.96 -14.28
C LEU A 23 9.97 3.97 -13.17
N ASP A 24 9.08 4.97 -13.09
CA ASP A 24 9.12 5.97 -12.02
C ASP A 24 8.78 5.36 -10.66
N TRP A 25 9.52 5.82 -9.64
CA TRP A 25 9.41 5.34 -8.28
C TRP A 25 9.04 6.45 -7.29
N GLN A 26 8.49 6.04 -6.17
CA GLN A 26 8.24 6.87 -4.99
C GLN A 26 8.84 6.21 -3.76
N LEU A 27 9.51 6.99 -2.93
CA LEU A 27 10.00 6.60 -1.61
C LEU A 27 9.08 7.18 -0.53
N VAL A 28 8.65 6.32 0.39
CA VAL A 28 8.00 6.72 1.65
C VAL A 28 9.06 6.67 2.73
N THR A 29 9.37 7.81 3.34
CA THR A 29 10.53 7.97 4.22
C THR A 29 10.17 8.62 5.54
N SER A 30 11.14 8.73 6.45
CA SER A 30 11.02 9.50 7.71
C SER A 30 10.84 11.01 7.48
N GLU A 31 11.23 11.53 6.32
CA GLU A 31 11.19 12.95 5.96
C GLU A 31 10.04 13.28 4.99
N GLY A 32 9.12 12.34 4.76
CA GLY A 32 7.99 12.49 3.85
C GLY A 32 8.10 11.61 2.61
N ASN A 33 7.30 11.94 1.62
CA ASN A 33 7.28 11.23 0.35
C ASN A 33 8.14 11.96 -0.69
N PHE A 34 8.95 11.19 -1.43
CA PHE A 34 9.74 11.67 -2.56
C PHE A 34 9.38 10.85 -3.79
N ARG A 35 9.11 11.49 -4.92
CA ARG A 35 8.73 10.78 -6.14
C ARG A 35 9.50 11.31 -7.35
N LYS A 36 10.04 10.38 -8.13
CA LYS A 36 10.64 10.68 -9.43
C LYS A 36 9.54 11.16 -10.38
N ASN A 37 9.80 12.30 -11.06
CA ASN A 37 8.88 12.92 -12.01
C ASN A 37 7.46 13.20 -11.42
N TYR A 38 7.40 13.64 -10.15
CA TYR A 38 6.13 13.89 -9.47
C TYR A 38 5.19 14.84 -10.23
N ALA A 39 5.73 15.91 -10.81
CA ALA A 39 4.92 16.87 -11.56
C ALA A 39 4.22 16.21 -12.77
N LEU A 40 4.90 15.30 -13.46
CA LEU A 40 4.31 14.53 -14.56
C LEU A 40 3.26 13.56 -14.07
N PHE A 41 3.57 12.82 -12.99
CA PHE A 41 2.66 11.88 -12.36
C PHE A 41 1.35 12.52 -11.92
N ILE A 42 1.42 13.59 -11.12
CA ILE A 42 0.21 14.25 -10.59
C ILE A 42 -0.66 14.84 -11.70
N ASN A 43 -0.07 15.37 -12.78
CA ASN A 43 -0.80 15.84 -13.93
C ASN A 43 -1.57 14.71 -14.64
N LYS A 44 -0.93 13.53 -14.88
CA LYS A 44 -1.58 12.35 -15.44
C LYS A 44 -2.77 11.90 -14.58
N VAL A 45 -2.59 11.84 -13.25
CA VAL A 45 -3.64 11.44 -12.31
C VAL A 45 -4.81 12.43 -12.36
N ILE A 46 -4.54 13.74 -12.41
CA ILE A 46 -5.58 14.78 -12.50
C ILE A 46 -6.35 14.67 -13.82
N GLU A 47 -5.68 14.51 -14.95
CA GLU A 47 -6.34 14.38 -16.26
C GLU A 47 -7.20 13.11 -16.33
N ARG A 48 -6.73 11.98 -15.80
CA ARG A 48 -7.55 10.76 -15.67
C ARG A 48 -8.78 11.01 -14.81
N LYS A 49 -8.62 11.67 -13.67
CA LYS A 49 -9.73 11.99 -12.77
C LYS A 49 -10.78 12.88 -13.46
N LYS A 50 -10.36 13.88 -14.22
CA LYS A 50 -11.26 14.72 -14.99
C LYS A 50 -12.05 13.92 -16.04
N ALA A 51 -11.39 12.96 -16.71
CA ALA A 51 -12.02 12.11 -17.72
C ALA A 51 -13.07 11.16 -17.12
N GLU A 52 -12.80 10.62 -15.91
CA GLU A 52 -13.69 9.68 -15.22
C GLU A 52 -14.94 10.34 -14.61
N ARG A 53 -14.89 11.63 -14.31
CA ARG A 53 -15.89 12.36 -13.49
C ARG A 53 -16.70 13.38 -14.26
N ASN A 54 -17.28 12.99 -15.39
CA ASN A 54 -18.10 13.87 -16.25
C ASN A 54 -19.40 14.41 -15.59
N ASN A 55 -19.79 13.88 -14.42
CA ASN A 55 -21.05 14.22 -13.75
C ASN A 55 -20.88 15.16 -12.54
N LEU A 56 -19.65 15.65 -12.27
CA LEU A 56 -19.42 16.57 -11.16
C LEU A 56 -19.56 18.03 -11.60
N SER A 57 -20.02 18.90 -10.67
CA SER A 57 -19.92 20.33 -10.90
C SER A 57 -18.45 20.78 -10.92
N PRO A 58 -18.15 21.95 -11.54
CA PRO A 58 -16.78 22.49 -11.54
C PRO A 58 -16.20 22.68 -10.13
N GLU A 59 -17.02 23.06 -9.16
CA GLU A 59 -16.64 23.24 -7.75
C GLU A 59 -16.31 21.90 -7.09
N GLN A 60 -17.15 20.88 -7.30
CA GLN A 60 -16.92 19.53 -6.78
C GLN A 60 -15.63 18.92 -7.36
N LEU A 61 -15.42 19.06 -8.67
CA LEU A 61 -14.20 18.58 -9.33
C LEU A 61 -12.95 19.29 -8.79
N LYS A 62 -13.02 20.60 -8.57
CA LYS A 62 -11.92 21.37 -7.99
C LYS A 62 -11.57 20.90 -6.59
N GLU A 63 -12.58 20.62 -5.75
CA GLU A 63 -12.36 20.11 -4.40
C GLU A 63 -11.79 18.70 -4.41
N GLU A 64 -12.29 17.79 -5.27
CA GLU A 64 -11.69 16.44 -5.42
C GLU A 64 -10.22 16.50 -5.87
N ILE A 65 -9.88 17.37 -6.82
CA ILE A 65 -8.48 17.56 -7.25
C ILE A 65 -7.62 18.10 -6.10
N ARG A 66 -8.16 19.03 -5.29
CA ARG A 66 -7.45 19.54 -4.11
C ARG A 66 -7.16 18.43 -3.10
N GLN A 67 -8.15 17.61 -2.79
CA GLN A 67 -7.97 16.45 -1.88
C GLN A 67 -6.98 15.44 -2.43
N LEU A 68 -7.03 15.16 -3.72
CA LEU A 68 -6.12 14.26 -4.40
C LEU A 68 -4.67 14.74 -4.34
N LYS A 69 -4.43 16.04 -4.53
CA LYS A 69 -3.08 16.62 -4.39
C LYS A 69 -2.53 16.51 -2.98
N ILE A 70 -3.37 16.69 -1.96
CA ILE A 70 -2.98 16.51 -0.56
C ILE A 70 -2.65 15.03 -0.29
N LEU A 71 -3.51 14.11 -0.76
CA LEU A 71 -3.34 12.67 -0.54
C LEU A 71 -2.08 12.11 -1.19
N LEU A 72 -1.73 12.62 -2.38
CA LEU A 72 -0.60 12.14 -3.19
C LEU A 72 0.64 13.05 -3.05
N GLU A 73 0.68 13.93 -2.03
CA GLU A 73 1.77 14.87 -1.85
C GLU A 73 3.13 14.17 -1.76
N ALA A 74 4.04 14.62 -2.61
CA ALA A 74 5.42 14.16 -2.62
C ALA A 74 6.34 15.30 -3.11
N THR A 75 7.59 15.26 -2.66
CA THR A 75 8.65 16.12 -3.19
C THR A 75 9.10 15.58 -4.54
N ASP A 76 9.15 16.43 -5.55
CA ASP A 76 9.64 16.07 -6.89
C ASP A 76 11.15 15.92 -6.87
N VAL A 77 11.65 14.79 -7.35
CA VAL A 77 13.09 14.48 -7.43
C VAL A 77 13.39 13.80 -8.76
N THR A 78 14.66 13.83 -9.15
CA THR A 78 15.14 13.21 -10.40
C THR A 78 16.04 12.01 -10.17
N THR A 79 16.73 11.96 -9.02
CA THR A 79 17.69 10.90 -8.70
C THR A 79 17.50 10.35 -7.28
N ALA A 80 17.94 9.13 -7.07
CA ALA A 80 17.98 8.50 -5.75
C ALA A 80 18.86 9.28 -4.76
N GLU A 81 19.98 9.84 -5.26
CA GLU A 81 20.96 10.57 -4.45
C GLU A 81 20.35 11.79 -3.76
N GLU A 82 19.43 12.52 -4.44
CA GLU A 82 18.73 13.67 -3.84
C GLU A 82 18.00 13.33 -2.54
N VAL A 83 17.56 12.08 -2.41
CA VAL A 83 16.85 11.60 -1.23
C VAL A 83 17.79 10.92 -0.25
N LEU A 84 18.59 9.95 -0.73
CA LEU A 84 19.37 9.07 0.14
C LEU A 84 20.62 9.74 0.73
N SER A 85 20.99 10.94 0.25
CA SER A 85 22.01 11.78 0.88
C SER A 85 21.50 12.61 2.07
N ILE A 86 20.17 12.65 2.31
CA ILE A 86 19.61 13.33 3.49
C ILE A 86 20.10 12.59 4.74
N PRO A 87 20.70 13.29 5.71
CA PRO A 87 21.21 12.65 6.93
C PRO A 87 20.14 11.86 7.68
N ASP A 88 20.48 10.64 8.08
CA ASP A 88 19.64 9.75 8.90
C ASP A 88 18.27 9.39 8.29
N ILE A 89 18.07 9.64 6.99
CA ILE A 89 16.81 9.29 6.32
C ILE A 89 16.56 7.79 6.38
N LYS A 90 15.32 7.43 6.67
CA LYS A 90 14.85 6.04 6.71
C LYS A 90 13.86 5.81 5.59
N VAL A 91 14.03 4.75 4.82
CA VAL A 91 13.09 4.35 3.76
C VAL A 91 12.22 3.21 4.28
N PHE A 92 10.92 3.44 4.33
CA PHE A 92 9.93 2.47 4.83
C PHE A 92 9.31 1.65 3.71
N LYS A 93 9.11 2.27 2.53
CA LYS A 93 8.40 1.66 1.39
C LYS A 93 8.88 2.27 0.09
N ILE A 94 8.90 1.45 -0.96
CA ILE A 94 9.03 1.91 -2.35
C ILE A 94 7.70 1.62 -3.04
N ILE A 95 7.19 2.58 -3.83
CA ILE A 95 5.99 2.43 -4.64
C ILE A 95 6.37 2.68 -6.08
N VAL A 96 5.93 1.81 -6.97
CA VAL A 96 6.03 2.00 -8.42
C VAL A 96 4.66 1.87 -9.05
N SER A 97 4.39 2.64 -10.11
CA SER A 97 3.08 2.67 -10.76
C SER A 97 3.23 2.55 -12.28
N HIS A 98 2.38 1.75 -12.91
CA HIS A 98 2.35 1.60 -14.37
C HIS A 98 0.92 1.33 -14.85
N ASP A 99 0.51 1.98 -15.95
CA ASP A 99 -0.87 1.92 -16.46
C ASP A 99 -1.28 0.51 -16.94
N ASP A 100 -0.32 -0.30 -17.45
CA ASP A 100 -0.57 -1.69 -17.86
C ASP A 100 -0.74 -2.67 -16.68
N GLY A 101 -0.55 -2.20 -15.44
CA GLY A 101 -0.86 -2.93 -14.22
C GLY A 101 -0.21 -4.32 -14.12
N PRO A 102 -0.99 -5.38 -13.80
CA PRO A 102 -0.44 -6.69 -13.48
C PRO A 102 0.40 -7.34 -14.58
N ALA A 103 0.09 -7.07 -15.86
CA ALA A 103 0.85 -7.63 -17.00
C ALA A 103 2.29 -7.09 -17.02
N PHE A 104 2.45 -5.78 -16.80
CA PHE A 104 3.76 -5.15 -16.69
C PHE A 104 4.50 -5.58 -15.40
N PHE A 105 3.78 -5.66 -14.29
CA PHE A 105 4.39 -5.92 -13.00
C PHE A 105 4.77 -7.39 -12.74
N LYS A 106 4.28 -8.35 -13.51
CA LYS A 106 4.62 -9.76 -13.30
C LYS A 106 6.14 -10.01 -13.33
N PRO A 107 6.88 -9.66 -14.39
CA PRO A 107 8.35 -9.85 -14.41
C PRO A 107 9.07 -8.99 -13.36
N VAL A 108 8.58 -7.79 -13.05
CA VAL A 108 9.17 -6.91 -12.02
C VAL A 108 9.08 -7.58 -10.65
N ARG A 109 7.91 -8.13 -10.29
CA ARG A 109 7.69 -8.86 -9.05
C ARG A 109 8.57 -10.09 -8.95
N GLU A 110 8.67 -10.87 -10.03
CA GLU A 110 9.51 -12.08 -10.09
C GLU A 110 10.99 -11.71 -9.87
N HIS A 111 11.48 -10.65 -10.51
CA HIS A 111 12.84 -10.15 -10.33
C HIS A 111 13.13 -9.75 -8.87
N ILE A 112 12.26 -8.94 -8.27
CA ILE A 112 12.42 -8.48 -6.88
C ILE A 112 12.41 -9.66 -5.90
N ASN A 113 11.46 -10.59 -6.05
CA ASN A 113 11.35 -11.75 -5.17
C ASN A 113 12.58 -12.68 -5.23
N GLN A 114 13.21 -12.79 -6.41
CA GLN A 114 14.42 -13.59 -6.59
C GLN A 114 15.68 -12.89 -6.04
N ALA A 115 15.82 -11.59 -6.32
CA ALA A 115 17.01 -10.84 -5.96
C ALA A 115 17.02 -10.40 -4.48
N HIS A 116 15.85 -10.17 -3.89
CA HIS A 116 15.69 -9.55 -2.57
C HIS A 116 14.74 -10.35 -1.65
N PRO A 117 15.16 -11.50 -1.10
CA PRO A 117 14.29 -12.38 -0.27
C PRO A 117 13.87 -11.76 1.06
N ASN A 118 14.46 -10.64 1.45
CA ASN A 118 14.08 -9.86 2.62
C ASN A 118 12.99 -8.81 2.33
N LEU A 119 12.52 -8.72 1.09
CA LEU A 119 11.43 -7.83 0.71
C LEU A 119 10.13 -8.62 0.47
N VAL A 120 9.02 -7.93 0.61
CA VAL A 120 7.70 -8.39 0.22
C VAL A 120 7.12 -7.40 -0.78
N VAL A 121 6.58 -7.93 -1.88
CA VAL A 121 5.95 -7.14 -2.93
C VAL A 121 4.45 -7.34 -2.88
N THR A 122 3.73 -6.29 -2.52
CA THR A 122 2.26 -6.24 -2.47
C THR A 122 1.72 -5.22 -3.45
N SER A 123 0.42 -4.96 -3.43
CA SER A 123 -0.22 -3.87 -4.14
C SER A 123 -1.40 -3.35 -3.33
N ALA A 124 -1.64 -2.04 -3.39
CA ALA A 124 -2.85 -1.41 -2.88
C ALA A 124 -3.86 -1.15 -3.99
N PHE A 125 -3.38 -1.00 -5.23
CA PHE A 125 -4.18 -0.84 -6.44
C PHE A 125 -3.67 -1.74 -7.55
N ILE A 126 -4.50 -1.99 -8.56
CA ILE A 126 -4.16 -2.83 -9.71
C ILE A 126 -2.98 -2.26 -10.55
N THR A 127 -2.76 -0.96 -10.46
CA THR A 127 -1.74 -0.22 -11.21
C THR A 127 -0.51 0.14 -10.41
N ASP A 128 -0.28 -0.48 -9.25
CA ASP A 128 0.90 -0.26 -8.44
C ASP A 128 1.55 -1.54 -7.90
N LEU A 129 2.81 -1.42 -7.50
CA LEU A 129 3.46 -2.32 -6.55
C LEU A 129 3.95 -1.52 -5.35
N GLU A 130 3.74 -2.09 -4.17
CA GLU A 130 4.32 -1.65 -2.91
C GLU A 130 5.40 -2.65 -2.48
N ILE A 131 6.63 -2.16 -2.32
CA ILE A 131 7.77 -2.95 -1.88
C ILE A 131 8.12 -2.54 -0.46
N ASN A 132 8.09 -3.49 0.47
CA ASN A 132 8.35 -3.29 1.88
C ASN A 132 9.38 -4.32 2.36
N HIS A 133 10.04 -4.05 3.49
CA HIS A 133 10.76 -5.11 4.18
C HIS A 133 9.78 -6.20 4.64
N LYS A 134 10.19 -7.47 4.59
CA LYS A 134 9.29 -8.61 4.93
C LYS A 134 8.72 -8.53 6.36
N ASP A 135 9.43 -7.88 7.27
CA ASP A 135 8.97 -7.69 8.65
C ASP A 135 8.08 -6.45 8.83
N ALA A 136 7.86 -5.64 7.76
CA ALA A 136 7.01 -4.46 7.77
C ALA A 136 5.59 -4.74 7.24
N GLN A 137 5.06 -5.93 7.50
CA GLN A 137 3.70 -6.31 7.09
C GLN A 137 2.66 -5.86 8.11
N LYS A 138 1.42 -5.58 7.66
CA LYS A 138 0.31 -5.14 8.52
C LYS A 138 0.04 -6.12 9.68
N GLY A 139 0.04 -7.44 9.43
CA GLY A 139 -0.18 -8.44 10.46
C GLY A 139 0.90 -8.41 11.55
N ILE A 140 2.17 -8.22 11.15
CA ILE A 140 3.29 -8.11 12.10
C ILE A 140 3.15 -6.82 12.93
N ALA A 141 2.79 -5.70 12.32
CA ALA A 141 2.57 -4.44 13.02
C ALA A 141 1.41 -4.54 14.04
N VAL A 142 0.31 -5.19 13.64
CA VAL A 142 -0.84 -5.44 14.52
C VAL A 142 -0.45 -6.36 15.67
N ALA A 143 0.29 -7.44 15.41
CA ALA A 143 0.78 -8.34 16.46
C ALA A 143 1.69 -7.62 17.46
N HIS A 144 2.57 -6.76 16.96
CA HIS A 144 3.43 -5.96 17.81
C HIS A 144 2.62 -5.00 18.70
N TYR A 145 1.64 -4.31 18.12
CA TYR A 145 0.77 -3.40 18.86
C TYR A 145 -0.12 -4.14 19.87
N ALA A 146 -0.75 -5.25 19.49
CA ALA A 146 -1.55 -6.08 20.40
C ALA A 146 -0.74 -6.52 21.63
N LYS A 147 0.51 -6.92 21.42
CA LYS A 147 1.42 -7.29 22.51
C LYS A 147 1.65 -6.14 23.49
N THR A 148 1.74 -4.87 23.05
CA THR A 148 1.88 -3.71 23.94
C THR A 148 0.64 -3.51 24.82
N LEU A 149 -0.52 -3.99 24.39
CA LEU A 149 -1.78 -3.98 25.13
C LEU A 149 -1.99 -5.24 26.00
N GLY A 150 -1.03 -6.16 26.03
CA GLY A 150 -1.15 -7.44 26.74
C GLY A 150 -2.10 -8.43 26.02
N LEU A 151 -2.40 -8.21 24.74
CA LEU A 151 -3.29 -9.05 23.94
C LEU A 151 -2.49 -9.99 23.04
N SER A 152 -3.07 -11.15 22.74
CA SER A 152 -2.60 -12.08 21.71
C SER A 152 -3.36 -11.85 20.40
N MET A 153 -2.81 -12.32 19.28
CA MET A 153 -3.49 -12.25 17.98
C MET A 153 -4.84 -12.98 17.96
N LYS A 154 -5.07 -13.96 18.84
CA LYS A 154 -6.37 -14.63 18.99
C LYS A 154 -7.50 -13.68 19.46
N GLN A 155 -7.14 -12.55 20.05
CA GLN A 155 -8.09 -11.53 20.54
C GLN A 155 -8.20 -10.35 19.56
N VAL A 156 -7.60 -10.46 18.38
CA VAL A 156 -7.62 -9.44 17.33
C VAL A 156 -8.66 -9.80 16.28
N PHE A 157 -9.46 -8.81 15.92
CA PHE A 157 -10.30 -8.82 14.73
C PHE A 157 -9.59 -8.04 13.63
N GLY A 158 -9.26 -8.72 12.53
CA GLY A 158 -8.58 -8.13 11.38
C GLY A 158 -9.52 -8.07 10.17
N ILE A 159 -9.66 -6.90 9.54
CA ILE A 159 -10.48 -6.72 8.33
C ILE A 159 -9.67 -6.00 7.26
N GLY A 160 -9.77 -6.48 6.01
CA GLY A 160 -9.04 -5.91 4.88
C GLY A 160 -9.64 -6.28 3.53
N ASP A 161 -9.12 -5.65 2.48
CA ASP A 161 -9.66 -5.81 1.13
C ASP A 161 -8.60 -6.01 0.04
N ASN A 162 -7.30 -6.08 0.40
CA ASN A 162 -6.26 -6.21 -0.60
C ASN A 162 -5.07 -7.07 -0.13
N PHE A 163 -4.11 -7.31 -1.02
CA PHE A 163 -2.95 -8.17 -0.78
C PHE A 163 -2.04 -7.68 0.36
N ASN A 164 -1.97 -6.38 0.62
CA ASN A 164 -1.22 -5.83 1.75
C ASN A 164 -1.91 -6.08 3.11
N ASP A 165 -3.16 -6.57 3.13
CA ASP A 165 -3.92 -6.95 4.32
C ASP A 165 -3.81 -8.45 4.64
N VAL A 166 -3.30 -9.26 3.71
CA VAL A 166 -3.25 -10.73 3.80
C VAL A 166 -2.66 -11.22 5.12
N SER A 167 -1.52 -10.67 5.54
CA SER A 167 -0.89 -11.07 6.80
C SER A 167 -1.75 -10.75 8.02
N MET A 168 -2.46 -9.62 8.02
CA MET A 168 -3.35 -9.23 9.11
C MET A 168 -4.59 -10.13 9.16
N ILE A 169 -5.24 -10.39 8.02
CA ILE A 169 -6.42 -11.26 7.92
C ILE A 169 -6.07 -12.68 8.37
N ARG A 170 -4.95 -13.23 7.88
CA ARG A 170 -4.54 -14.61 8.19
C ARG A 170 -4.17 -14.82 9.64
N ASP A 171 -3.49 -13.85 10.26
CA ASP A 171 -2.87 -14.01 11.57
C ASP A 171 -3.77 -13.52 12.72
N ALA A 172 -4.88 -12.82 12.43
CA ALA A 172 -5.88 -12.41 13.42
C ALA A 172 -6.66 -13.60 13.99
N GLY A 173 -7.23 -13.44 15.18
CA GLY A 173 -8.12 -14.42 15.79
C GLY A 173 -9.46 -14.54 15.03
N ILE A 174 -9.90 -13.44 14.41
CA ILE A 174 -10.97 -13.42 13.42
C ILE A 174 -10.50 -12.54 12.25
N GLY A 175 -10.23 -13.17 11.13
CA GLY A 175 -9.80 -12.50 9.90
C GLY A 175 -10.95 -12.37 8.91
N VAL A 176 -11.23 -11.16 8.45
CA VAL A 176 -12.37 -10.86 7.58
C VAL A 176 -11.92 -10.21 6.28
N ALA A 177 -12.39 -10.71 5.15
CA ALA A 177 -12.24 -10.07 3.86
C ALA A 177 -13.47 -9.24 3.50
N MET A 178 -13.26 -8.07 2.94
CA MET A 178 -14.32 -7.25 2.37
C MET A 178 -14.90 -7.90 1.11
N GLY A 179 -16.17 -7.65 0.80
CA GLY A 179 -16.85 -8.17 -0.38
C GLY A 179 -16.24 -7.73 -1.72
N ASN A 180 -15.56 -6.58 -1.74
CA ASN A 180 -14.81 -6.07 -2.89
C ASN A 180 -13.36 -6.57 -2.97
N ALA A 181 -12.90 -7.42 -2.05
CA ALA A 181 -11.55 -7.98 -2.08
C ALA A 181 -11.36 -8.95 -3.25
N PRO A 182 -10.12 -9.16 -3.75
CA PRO A 182 -9.78 -10.25 -4.66
C PRO A 182 -10.13 -11.63 -4.07
N ASP A 183 -10.40 -12.60 -4.94
CA ASP A 183 -10.80 -13.94 -4.48
C ASP A 183 -9.72 -14.65 -3.67
N GLU A 184 -8.45 -14.41 -3.97
CA GLU A 184 -7.31 -14.92 -3.21
C GLU A 184 -7.29 -14.37 -1.76
N VAL A 185 -7.69 -13.12 -1.57
CA VAL A 185 -7.80 -12.51 -0.23
C VAL A 185 -9.02 -13.04 0.51
N LYS A 186 -10.15 -13.26 -0.20
CA LYS A 186 -11.35 -13.87 0.39
C LYS A 186 -11.10 -15.31 0.85
N ALA A 187 -10.28 -16.05 0.09
CA ALA A 187 -10.00 -17.46 0.37
C ALA A 187 -9.25 -17.73 1.67
N ILE A 188 -8.56 -16.73 2.22
CA ILE A 188 -7.78 -16.87 3.47
C ILE A 188 -8.52 -16.33 4.71
N ALA A 189 -9.68 -15.69 4.53
CA ALA A 189 -10.47 -15.11 5.60
C ALA A 189 -11.39 -16.13 6.26
N ASP A 190 -11.68 -15.97 7.56
CA ASP A 190 -12.67 -16.77 8.27
C ASP A 190 -14.09 -16.55 7.72
N PHE A 191 -14.36 -15.32 7.27
CA PHE A 191 -15.56 -15.03 6.49
C PHE A 191 -15.40 -13.78 5.62
N VAL A 192 -16.30 -13.65 4.64
CA VAL A 192 -16.40 -12.47 3.77
C VAL A 192 -17.59 -11.63 4.23
N THR A 193 -17.37 -10.32 4.42
CA THR A 193 -18.43 -9.36 4.70
C THR A 193 -18.92 -8.70 3.40
N ASP A 194 -19.77 -7.67 3.52
CA ASP A 194 -20.26 -6.90 2.38
C ASP A 194 -19.16 -5.95 1.83
N THR A 195 -19.46 -5.27 0.74
CA THR A 195 -18.53 -4.34 0.10
C THR A 195 -18.36 -3.05 0.92
N ASN A 196 -17.31 -2.29 0.59
CA ASN A 196 -17.03 -0.99 1.21
C ASN A 196 -18.19 0.02 1.01
N VAL A 197 -18.89 -0.02 -0.13
CA VAL A 197 -20.03 0.87 -0.43
C VAL A 197 -21.32 0.43 0.27
N ASN A 198 -21.40 -0.82 0.74
CA ASN A 198 -22.57 -1.40 1.40
C ASN A 198 -22.39 -1.54 2.92
N GLY A 199 -21.42 -0.83 3.51
CA GLY A 199 -21.19 -0.83 4.96
C GLY A 199 -20.57 -2.12 5.50
N GLY A 200 -19.77 -2.82 4.69
CA GLY A 200 -19.16 -4.10 5.02
C GLY A 200 -18.41 -4.13 6.36
N VAL A 201 -17.66 -3.07 6.68
CA VAL A 201 -16.93 -2.97 7.97
C VAL A 201 -17.91 -3.01 9.15
N ALA A 202 -18.97 -2.19 9.12
CA ALA A 202 -19.98 -2.17 10.19
C ALA A 202 -20.67 -3.52 10.35
N LYS A 203 -21.07 -4.15 9.24
CA LYS A 203 -21.70 -5.49 9.25
C LYS A 203 -20.80 -6.56 9.86
N ALA A 204 -19.49 -6.52 9.54
CA ALA A 204 -18.53 -7.45 10.12
C ALA A 204 -18.39 -7.26 11.63
N ILE A 205 -18.27 -6.02 12.10
CA ILE A 205 -18.21 -5.72 13.55
C ILE A 205 -19.46 -6.22 14.27
N TRP A 206 -20.65 -5.92 13.75
CA TRP A 206 -21.91 -6.40 14.35
C TRP A 206 -21.97 -7.92 14.42
N ARG A 207 -21.59 -8.62 13.34
CA ARG A 207 -21.58 -10.08 13.31
C ARG A 207 -20.69 -10.68 14.39
N VAL A 208 -19.50 -10.11 14.64
CA VAL A 208 -18.58 -10.60 15.67
C VAL A 208 -19.17 -10.34 17.08
N LEU A 209 -19.70 -9.14 17.33
CA LEU A 209 -20.30 -8.79 18.63
C LEU A 209 -21.56 -9.61 18.97
N GLU A 210 -22.31 -10.08 17.97
CA GLU A 210 -23.48 -10.94 18.18
C GLU A 210 -23.10 -12.40 18.51
N GLN A 211 -21.93 -12.86 18.09
CA GLN A 211 -21.42 -14.21 18.39
C GLN A 211 -20.85 -14.34 19.81
N GLU A 212 -20.55 -13.23 20.49
CA GLU A 212 -20.07 -13.20 21.87
C GLU A 212 -21.20 -13.16 22.93
N LYS A 213 -22.46 -13.16 22.49
CA LYS A 213 -23.64 -13.24 23.34
C LYS A 213 -24.17 -14.66 23.44
#